data_eaf84e879834285c7f45407d6960ec6b
#
_entry.id   eaf84e879834285c7f45407d6960ec6b
#
_cell.length_a   1.000
_cell.length_b   1.000
_cell.length_c   1.000
_cell.angle_alpha   90.00
_cell.angle_beta   90.00
_cell.angle_gamma   90.00
#
_symmetry.space_group_name_H-M   'P 1'
#
loop_
_entity.id
_entity.type
_entity.pdbx_description
1 polymer ?
#
loop_
_entity_poly.entity_id
_entity_poly.type
_entity_poly.pdbx_seq_one_letter_code
_entity_poly.pdbx_strand_id
1 'polypeptide(L)'
;EILDALTAFGTAAGTARSLNTDLKALWPDPDSERDDVQRGRLQSKKKSLATAHAIETGTPAIRRRLGEIFMKRILDPADFDVITSILEETGSRSFSENHVETLTGEAISALESGGFSGQHRATLADAVRLIVGSA
;
A
#
# COMPACT_ATOMS: atom_id res chain seq x y z
N GLU A 1 -20.82 10.20 16.35
CA GLU A 1 -20.80 11.62 16.06
C GLU A 1 -20.08 11.92 14.74
N ILE A 2 -20.49 12.98 14.04
CA ILE A 2 -19.98 13.31 12.69
C ILE A 2 -18.46 13.57 12.69
N LEU A 3 -17.94 14.31 13.67
CA LEU A 3 -16.51 14.61 13.75
C LEU A 3 -15.66 13.34 13.95
N ASP A 4 -16.10 12.45 14.80
CA ASP A 4 -15.41 11.17 15.04
C ASP A 4 -15.44 10.29 13.79
N ALA A 5 -16.59 10.26 13.10
CA ALA A 5 -16.74 9.53 11.85
C ALA A 5 -15.83 10.08 10.74
N LEU A 6 -15.74 11.40 10.59
CA LEU A 6 -14.84 12.03 9.61
C LEU A 6 -13.37 11.84 9.95
N THR A 7 -13.01 11.84 11.21
CA THR A 7 -11.64 11.55 11.67
C THR A 7 -11.27 10.08 11.36
N ALA A 8 -12.15 9.15 11.69
CA ALA A 8 -11.95 7.73 11.40
C ALA A 8 -11.86 7.48 9.89
N PHE A 9 -12.73 8.09 9.11
CA PHE A 9 -12.69 8.05 7.65
C PHE A 9 -11.35 8.57 7.11
N GLY A 10 -10.93 9.76 7.51
CA GLY A 10 -9.71 10.39 7.03
C GLY A 10 -8.47 9.57 7.36
N THR A 11 -8.40 9.00 8.55
CA THR A 11 -7.31 8.12 8.99
C THR A 11 -7.26 6.84 8.14
N ALA A 12 -8.38 6.16 7.99
CA ALA A 12 -8.45 4.91 7.24
C ALA A 12 -8.18 5.12 5.74
N ALA A 13 -8.83 6.11 5.13
CA ALA A 13 -8.66 6.42 3.70
C ALA A 13 -7.24 6.92 3.38
N GLY A 14 -6.69 7.78 4.21
CA GLY A 14 -5.34 8.30 4.05
C GLY A 14 -4.27 7.22 4.19
N THR A 15 -4.41 6.34 5.15
CA THR A 15 -3.52 5.19 5.33
C THR A 15 -3.64 4.22 4.15
N ALA A 16 -4.86 3.88 3.72
CA ALA A 16 -5.09 3.01 2.57
C ALA A 16 -4.45 3.59 1.29
N ARG A 17 -4.61 4.89 1.06
CA ARG A 17 -3.97 5.57 -0.08
C ARG A 17 -2.45 5.50 -0.03
N SER A 18 -1.86 5.75 1.13
CA SER A 18 -0.42 5.69 1.32
C SER A 18 0.13 4.28 1.04
N LEU A 19 -0.52 3.25 1.58
CA LEU A 19 -0.15 1.86 1.35
C LEU A 19 -0.32 1.46 -0.13
N ASN A 20 -1.38 1.92 -0.77
CA ASN A 20 -1.60 1.65 -2.19
C ASN A 20 -0.56 2.34 -3.08
N THR A 21 -0.11 3.53 -2.70
CA THR A 21 1.01 4.22 -3.37
C THR A 21 2.28 3.38 -3.31
N ASP A 22 2.58 2.81 -2.14
CA ASP A 22 3.75 1.95 -1.96
C ASP A 22 3.63 0.65 -2.79
N LEU A 23 2.43 0.05 -2.84
CA LEU A 23 2.17 -1.13 -3.70
C LEU A 23 2.37 -0.83 -5.18
N LYS A 24 1.88 0.30 -5.67
CA LYS A 24 2.07 0.72 -7.06
C LYS A 24 3.52 1.07 -7.39
N ALA A 25 4.31 1.47 -6.41
CA ALA A 25 5.74 1.67 -6.59
C ALA A 25 6.48 0.34 -6.84
N LEU A 26 6.03 -0.73 -6.18
CA LEU A 26 6.61 -2.08 -6.33
C LEU A 26 6.06 -2.81 -7.56
N TRP A 27 4.77 -2.66 -7.84
CA TRP A 27 4.05 -3.28 -8.95
C TRP A 27 3.30 -2.22 -9.75
N PRO A 28 4.03 -1.44 -10.58
CA PRO A 28 3.41 -0.38 -11.38
C PRO A 28 2.48 -0.96 -12.44
N ASP A 29 1.44 -0.20 -12.77
CA ASP A 29 0.59 -0.55 -13.90
C ASP A 29 1.39 -0.47 -15.21
N PRO A 30 1.23 -1.46 -16.12
CA PRO A 30 2.01 -1.51 -17.37
C PRO A 30 1.91 -0.26 -18.23
N ASP A 31 0.81 0.48 -18.14
CA ASP A 31 0.53 1.67 -18.92
C ASP A 31 0.87 2.99 -18.19
N SER A 32 1.56 2.89 -17.04
CA SER A 32 1.86 4.04 -16.20
C SER A 32 3.12 4.76 -16.65
N GLU A 33 2.98 6.02 -17.06
CA GLU A 33 4.12 6.92 -17.34
C GLU A 33 4.89 7.33 -16.06
N ARG A 34 4.46 6.86 -14.90
CA ARG A 34 5.03 7.20 -13.58
C ARG A 34 6.10 6.25 -13.11
N ASP A 35 6.52 5.33 -13.94
CA ASP A 35 7.46 4.25 -13.60
C ASP A 35 8.76 4.77 -12.96
N ASP A 36 9.32 5.83 -13.54
CA ASP A 36 10.59 6.41 -13.09
C ASP A 36 10.49 7.12 -11.73
N VAL A 37 9.37 7.80 -11.47
CA VAL A 37 9.14 8.48 -10.19
C VAL A 37 8.93 7.48 -9.06
N GLN A 38 8.22 6.41 -9.35
CA GLN A 38 7.93 5.35 -8.38
C GLN A 38 9.17 4.52 -8.06
N ARG A 39 10.00 4.22 -9.07
CA ARG A 39 11.31 3.59 -8.88
C ARG A 39 12.25 4.48 -8.06
N GLY A 40 12.20 5.79 -8.28
CA GLY A 40 12.95 6.75 -7.48
C GLY A 40 12.61 6.72 -5.98
N ARG A 41 11.35 6.49 -5.63
CA ARG A 41 10.91 6.33 -4.24
C ARG A 41 11.46 5.06 -3.60
N LEU A 42 11.53 3.98 -4.34
CA LEU A 42 12.15 2.74 -3.87
C LEU A 42 13.66 2.93 -3.70
N GLN A 43 14.31 3.64 -4.61
CA GLN A 43 15.72 3.99 -4.53
C GLN A 43 16.04 4.82 -3.28
N SER A 44 15.08 5.58 -2.76
CA SER A 44 15.21 6.30 -1.49
C SER A 44 15.11 5.41 -0.25
N LYS A 45 15.02 4.09 -0.41
CA LYS A 45 14.97 3.08 0.65
C LYS A 45 13.76 3.18 1.58
N LYS A 46 12.62 3.64 1.04
CA LYS A 46 11.38 3.67 1.80
C LYS A 46 10.92 2.24 2.11
N LYS A 47 10.85 1.89 3.38
CA LYS A 47 10.30 0.61 3.82
C LYS A 47 8.78 0.62 3.71
N SER A 48 8.25 -0.21 2.82
CA SER A 48 6.81 -0.42 2.67
C SER A 48 6.28 -1.43 3.71
N LEU A 49 4.96 -1.47 3.88
CA LEU A 49 4.30 -2.50 4.69
C LEU A 49 4.66 -3.91 4.18
N ALA A 50 4.71 -4.11 2.87
CA ALA A 50 5.09 -5.39 2.27
C ALA A 50 6.52 -5.80 2.66
N THR A 51 7.46 -4.88 2.63
CA THR A 51 8.85 -5.13 3.05
C THR A 51 8.93 -5.46 4.54
N ALA A 52 8.24 -4.70 5.38
CA ALA A 52 8.18 -4.97 6.82
C ALA A 52 7.61 -6.36 7.12
N HIS A 53 6.53 -6.74 6.46
CA HIS A 53 5.93 -8.07 6.58
C HIS A 53 6.89 -9.18 6.16
N ALA A 54 7.60 -9.00 5.04
CA ALA A 54 8.59 -9.98 4.56
C ALA A 54 9.77 -10.15 5.54
N ILE A 55 10.21 -9.06 6.16
CA ILE A 55 11.27 -9.11 7.19
C ILE A 55 10.78 -9.85 8.43
N GLU A 56 9.54 -9.60 8.85
CA GLU A 56 8.96 -10.21 10.05
C GLU A 56 8.68 -11.71 9.85
N THR A 57 8.10 -12.09 8.72
CA THR A 57 7.64 -13.46 8.47
C THR A 57 8.63 -14.31 7.68
N GLY A 58 9.60 -13.70 7.03
CA GLY A 58 10.58 -14.39 6.18
C GLY A 58 11.60 -15.23 6.96
N THR A 59 12.22 -16.16 6.26
CA THR A 59 13.33 -16.95 6.78
C THR A 59 14.57 -16.07 7.07
N PRO A 60 15.53 -16.54 7.88
CA PRO A 60 16.79 -15.82 8.08
C PRO A 60 17.52 -15.50 6.77
N ALA A 61 17.44 -16.38 5.77
CA ALA A 61 18.03 -16.16 4.45
C ALA A 61 17.36 -14.98 3.72
N ILE A 62 16.03 -14.91 3.77
CA ILE A 62 15.25 -13.80 3.18
C ILE A 62 15.60 -12.48 3.87
N ARG A 63 15.62 -12.45 5.20
CA ARG A 63 16.00 -11.26 5.97
C ARG A 63 17.40 -10.76 5.61
N ARG A 64 18.34 -11.66 5.49
CA ARG A 64 19.72 -11.34 5.09
C ARG A 64 19.74 -10.75 3.69
N ARG A 65 19.07 -11.40 2.75
CA ARG A 65 19.02 -10.95 1.35
C ARG A 65 18.42 -9.56 1.21
N LEU A 66 17.28 -9.30 1.86
CA LEU A 66 16.67 -7.97 1.89
C LEU A 66 17.58 -6.95 2.55
N GLY A 67 18.22 -7.30 3.67
CA GLY A 67 19.16 -6.44 4.37
C GLY A 67 20.35 -6.04 3.49
N GLU A 68 20.94 -6.98 2.78
CA GLU A 68 22.03 -6.72 1.83
C GLU A 68 21.62 -5.75 0.73
N ILE A 69 20.42 -5.92 0.15
CA ILE A 69 19.91 -5.05 -0.88
C ILE A 69 19.66 -3.63 -0.33
N PHE A 70 19.01 -3.52 0.82
CA PHE A 70 18.71 -2.20 1.43
C PHE A 70 19.95 -1.48 1.98
N MET A 71 21.06 -2.16 2.18
CA MET A 71 22.33 -1.55 2.52
C MET A 71 23.04 -0.91 1.33
N LYS A 72 22.68 -1.27 0.11
CA LYS A 72 23.23 -0.64 -1.09
C LYS A 72 22.89 0.85 -1.12
N ARG A 73 23.83 1.66 -1.56
CA ARG A 73 23.61 3.12 -1.68
C ARG A 73 22.64 3.44 -2.81
N ILE A 74 22.72 2.69 -3.90
CA ILE A 74 21.86 2.81 -5.10
C ILE A 74 21.39 1.41 -5.45
N LEU A 75 20.07 1.28 -5.66
CA LEU A 75 19.47 0.03 -6.15
C LEU A 75 19.48 0.02 -7.67
N ASP A 76 19.90 -1.11 -8.26
CA ASP A 76 19.80 -1.32 -9.69
C ASP A 76 18.46 -2.04 -10.06
N PRO A 77 18.10 -2.11 -11.36
CA PRO A 77 16.86 -2.79 -11.77
C PRO A 77 16.76 -4.25 -11.31
N ALA A 78 17.87 -4.98 -11.26
CA ALA A 78 17.89 -6.37 -10.79
C ALA A 78 17.54 -6.49 -9.30
N ASP A 79 17.91 -5.51 -8.49
CA ASP A 79 17.54 -5.46 -7.08
C ASP A 79 16.02 -5.36 -6.89
N PHE A 80 15.34 -4.59 -7.73
CA PHE A 80 13.87 -4.49 -7.72
C PHE A 80 13.21 -5.83 -8.02
N ASP A 81 13.71 -6.55 -9.02
CA ASP A 81 13.19 -7.86 -9.38
C ASP A 81 13.34 -8.86 -8.22
N VAL A 82 14.47 -8.82 -7.54
CA VAL A 82 14.71 -9.65 -6.36
C VAL A 82 13.78 -9.28 -5.21
N ILE A 83 13.61 -7.98 -4.92
CA ILE A 83 12.70 -7.50 -3.87
C ILE A 83 11.27 -7.97 -4.17
N THR A 84 10.75 -7.72 -5.36
CA THR A 84 9.37 -8.09 -5.71
C THR A 84 9.16 -9.60 -5.68
N SER A 85 10.12 -10.39 -6.12
CA SER A 85 10.07 -11.85 -6.03
C SER A 85 9.99 -12.33 -4.58
N ILE A 86 10.79 -11.77 -3.69
CA ILE A 86 10.76 -12.10 -2.26
C ILE A 86 9.40 -11.72 -1.65
N LEU A 87 8.87 -10.54 -2.00
CA LEU A 87 7.59 -10.08 -1.47
C LEU A 87 6.42 -10.94 -1.95
N GLU A 88 6.49 -11.49 -3.14
CA GLU A 88 5.51 -12.45 -3.65
C GLU A 88 5.65 -13.81 -2.98
N GLU A 89 6.87 -14.32 -2.86
CA GLU A 89 7.16 -15.61 -2.21
C GLU A 89 6.72 -15.63 -0.74
N THR A 90 6.90 -14.54 -0.01
CA THR A 90 6.50 -14.42 1.40
C THR A 90 5.01 -14.12 1.59
N GLY A 91 4.23 -13.94 0.52
CA GLY A 91 2.83 -13.51 0.59
C GLY A 91 2.66 -12.05 1.03
N SER A 92 3.73 -11.28 1.04
CA SER A 92 3.72 -9.88 1.53
C SER A 92 2.94 -8.95 0.63
N ARG A 93 2.92 -9.23 -0.68
CA ARG A 93 2.07 -8.50 -1.63
C ARG A 93 0.59 -8.66 -1.27
N SER A 94 0.12 -9.89 -1.18
CA SER A 94 -1.29 -10.19 -0.84
C SER A 94 -1.67 -9.66 0.54
N PHE A 95 -0.77 -9.76 1.52
CA PHE A 95 -0.96 -9.18 2.84
C PHE A 95 -1.22 -7.68 2.76
N SER A 96 -0.41 -6.95 2.00
CA SER A 96 -0.54 -5.50 1.84
C SER A 96 -1.80 -5.11 1.06
N GLU A 97 -2.12 -5.83 -0.02
CA GLU A 97 -3.34 -5.62 -0.80
C GLU A 97 -4.60 -5.83 0.05
N ASN A 98 -4.64 -6.90 0.86
CA ASN A 98 -5.73 -7.16 1.79
C ASN A 98 -5.85 -6.08 2.86
N HIS A 99 -4.74 -5.55 3.33
CA HIS A 99 -4.74 -4.48 4.32
C HIS A 99 -5.31 -3.17 3.74
N VAL A 100 -4.97 -2.84 2.50
CA VAL A 100 -5.58 -1.70 1.78
C VAL A 100 -7.09 -1.90 1.64
N GLU A 101 -7.54 -3.09 1.26
CA GLU A 101 -8.98 -3.40 1.11
C GLU A 101 -9.73 -3.30 2.46
N THR A 102 -9.13 -3.79 3.53
CA THR A 102 -9.68 -3.68 4.89
C THR A 102 -9.83 -2.22 5.31
N LEU A 103 -8.80 -1.41 5.14
CA LEU A 103 -8.84 0.02 5.48
C LEU A 103 -9.83 0.79 4.61
N THR A 104 -9.96 0.44 3.33
CA THR A 104 -10.97 1.02 2.45
C THR A 104 -12.38 0.73 2.96
N GLY A 105 -12.64 -0.51 3.38
CA GLY A 105 -13.90 -0.91 4.02
C GLY A 105 -14.17 -0.15 5.34
N GLU A 106 -13.15 0.02 6.15
CA GLU A 106 -13.25 0.79 7.41
C GLU A 106 -13.59 2.27 7.12
N ALA A 107 -13.00 2.87 6.09
CA ALA A 107 -13.31 4.25 5.69
C ALA A 107 -14.78 4.38 5.27
N ILE A 108 -15.30 3.45 4.47
CA ILE A 108 -16.70 3.42 4.05
C ILE A 108 -17.61 3.26 5.27
N SER A 109 -17.30 2.32 6.17
CA SER A 109 -18.07 2.08 7.39
C SER A 109 -18.09 3.29 8.32
N ALA A 110 -16.98 4.02 8.41
CA ALA A 110 -16.90 5.25 9.21
C ALA A 110 -17.87 6.33 8.68
N LEU A 111 -17.96 6.50 7.36
CA LEU A 111 -18.91 7.41 6.75
C LEU A 111 -20.35 6.98 7.01
N GLU A 112 -20.66 5.72 6.92
CA GLU A 112 -21.99 5.17 7.22
C GLU A 112 -22.38 5.43 8.68
N SER A 113 -21.46 5.21 9.60
CA SER A 113 -21.66 5.50 11.04
C SER A 113 -21.90 6.99 11.32
N GLY A 114 -21.36 7.88 10.50
CA GLY A 114 -21.57 9.33 10.57
C GLY A 114 -22.90 9.81 9.96
N GLY A 115 -23.74 8.91 9.48
CA GLY A 115 -25.02 9.21 8.85
C GLY A 115 -24.97 9.40 7.32
N PHE A 116 -23.82 9.17 6.71
CA PHE A 116 -23.65 9.20 5.25
C PHE A 116 -24.04 7.83 4.65
N SER A 117 -25.33 7.52 4.69
CA SER A 117 -25.86 6.22 4.28
C SER A 117 -27.04 6.35 3.32
N GLY A 118 -27.70 5.25 3.00
CA GLY A 118 -28.88 5.23 2.16
C GLY A 118 -28.55 5.28 0.67
N GLN A 119 -29.31 6.07 -0.07
CA GLN A 119 -29.18 6.14 -1.54
C GLN A 119 -27.82 6.64 -2.04
N HIS A 120 -27.03 7.26 -1.18
CA HIS A 120 -25.69 7.77 -1.51
C HIS A 120 -24.57 6.79 -1.17
N ARG A 121 -24.88 5.66 -0.57
CA ARG A 121 -23.88 4.67 -0.12
C ARG A 121 -22.98 4.21 -1.25
N ALA A 122 -23.52 3.82 -2.39
CA ALA A 122 -22.76 3.36 -3.54
C ALA A 122 -21.83 4.47 -4.07
N THR A 123 -22.34 5.70 -4.18
CA THR A 123 -21.56 6.85 -4.64
C THR A 123 -20.42 7.17 -3.68
N LEU A 124 -20.64 7.10 -2.37
CA LEU A 124 -19.60 7.31 -1.36
C LEU A 124 -18.55 6.21 -1.40
N ALA A 125 -18.96 4.95 -1.56
CA ALA A 125 -18.03 3.82 -1.71
C ALA A 125 -17.15 3.99 -2.95
N ASP A 126 -17.72 4.37 -4.08
CA ASP A 126 -16.99 4.64 -5.31
C ASP A 126 -16.00 5.81 -5.15
N ALA A 127 -16.42 6.87 -4.47
CA ALA A 127 -15.55 8.03 -4.16
C ALA A 127 -14.37 7.63 -3.28
N VAL A 128 -14.58 6.82 -2.25
CA VAL A 128 -13.51 6.32 -1.38
C VAL A 128 -12.52 5.49 -2.18
N ARG A 129 -13.00 4.57 -3.00
CA ARG A 129 -12.14 3.72 -3.85
C ARG A 129 -11.33 4.55 -4.84
N LEU A 130 -11.91 5.62 -5.38
CA LEU A 130 -11.22 6.55 -6.27
C LEU A 130 -10.10 7.28 -5.53
N ILE A 131 -10.36 7.79 -4.33
CA ILE A 131 -9.36 8.46 -3.49
C ILE A 131 -8.19 7.53 -3.17
N VAL A 132 -8.46 6.31 -2.74
CA VAL A 132 -7.44 5.30 -2.41
C VAL A 132 -6.65 4.89 -3.64
N GLY A 133 -7.30 4.71 -4.78
CA GLY A 133 -6.68 4.27 -6.02
C GLY A 133 -5.98 5.37 -6.82
N SER A 134 -6.18 6.66 -6.49
CA SER A 134 -5.62 7.80 -7.21
C SER A 134 -4.18 8.13 -6.85
N ALA A 135 -3.54 7.28 -6.08
CA ALA A 135 -2.16 7.45 -5.62
C ALA A 135 -1.12 7.35 -6.73
#